data_9c3ed806339a6d9de0b5c9ddcf2950d4
#
_entry.id   9c3ed806339a6d9de0b5c9ddcf2950d4
#
_cell.length_a   1.000
_cell.length_b   1.000
_cell.length_c   1.000
_cell.angle_alpha   90.00
_cell.angle_beta   90.00
_cell.angle_gamma   90.00
#
_symmetry.space_group_name_H-M   'P 1'
#
loop_
_entity.id
_entity.type
_entity.pdbx_description
1 polymer ?
#
loop_
_entity_poly.entity_id
_entity_poly.type
_entity_poly.pdbx_seq_one_letter_code
_entity_poly.pdbx_strand_id
1 'polypeptide(L)'
;NSNAQENKWTGSWATASEFTGKGDMPASSLSNRSVRNIIHISFAGSPIRLKLSNEFSSQPVEINSVFIADAVGDSWQTNVKTSRCLNFHGKKKITIPAGETVWCDPLKYNLKSGQRLAITVCYGAQTPENATSHRGSRTTSYIIGGMATAKSDFENAEKVEHWYNISAIDVMAANVPVVAVLGNSITDGRGTTTNKQNRWTDFMSDALNVENPYGVLNLG
;
A
#
# COMPACT_ATOMS: atom_id res chain seq x y z
N ASN A 1 -39.63 -8.46 3.41
CA ASN A 1 -38.68 -7.50 3.95
C ASN A 1 -37.26 -8.04 3.72
N SER A 2 -36.72 -7.79 2.53
CA SER A 2 -35.35 -8.09 2.24
C SER A 2 -34.52 -7.01 2.96
N ASN A 3 -33.88 -7.36 4.07
CA ASN A 3 -32.81 -6.57 4.63
C ASN A 3 -31.68 -6.58 3.61
N ALA A 4 -31.64 -5.56 2.74
CA ALA A 4 -30.48 -5.33 1.91
C ALA A 4 -29.28 -5.13 2.86
N GLN A 5 -28.27 -6.00 2.80
CA GLN A 5 -27.02 -5.80 3.53
C GLN A 5 -26.39 -4.51 3.02
N GLU A 6 -26.23 -3.53 3.90
CA GLU A 6 -25.51 -2.32 3.56
C GLU A 6 -24.02 -2.64 3.35
N ASN A 7 -23.51 -2.37 2.15
CA ASN A 7 -22.08 -2.44 1.88
C ASN A 7 -21.37 -1.29 2.58
N LYS A 8 -20.29 -1.61 3.28
CA LYS A 8 -19.47 -0.63 3.99
C LYS A 8 -18.01 -0.73 3.53
N TRP A 9 -17.31 0.41 3.57
CA TRP A 9 -15.87 0.41 3.46
C TRP A 9 -15.27 -0.33 4.64
N THR A 10 -14.44 -1.32 4.35
CA THR A 10 -13.80 -2.17 5.35
C THR A 10 -12.33 -2.30 5.04
N GLY A 11 -11.48 -2.17 6.05
CA GLY A 11 -10.03 -2.28 5.89
C GLY A 11 -9.62 -3.70 5.48
N SER A 12 -8.86 -3.80 4.40
CA SER A 12 -8.25 -5.04 3.93
C SER A 12 -6.74 -5.06 4.11
N TRP A 13 -6.14 -3.90 4.21
CA TRP A 13 -4.73 -3.71 4.55
C TRP A 13 -4.59 -2.33 5.19
N ALA A 14 -3.73 -2.24 6.20
CA ALA A 14 -3.29 -0.96 6.76
C ALA A 14 -1.91 -1.10 7.38
N THR A 15 -1.22 0.02 7.50
CA THR A 15 0.04 0.13 8.23
C THR A 15 0.07 1.42 9.03
N ALA A 16 0.83 1.43 10.13
CA ALA A 16 1.05 2.64 10.91
C ALA A 16 2.00 3.57 10.16
N SER A 17 1.55 4.79 9.92
CA SER A 17 2.40 5.84 9.35
C SER A 17 3.27 6.46 10.44
N GLU A 18 4.49 6.84 10.08
CA GLU A 18 5.45 7.45 10.98
C GLU A 18 6.36 8.45 10.24
N PHE A 19 7.05 9.28 11.01
CA PHE A 19 8.08 10.17 10.48
C PHE A 19 9.28 9.37 9.99
N THR A 20 9.82 9.74 8.82
CA THR A 20 11.00 9.10 8.24
C THR A 20 12.23 9.93 8.54
N GLY A 21 13.13 9.41 9.35
CA GLY A 21 14.43 10.02 9.59
C GLY A 21 15.32 9.97 8.35
N LYS A 22 16.37 10.78 8.36
CA LYS A 22 17.32 10.88 7.23
C LYS A 22 17.91 9.53 6.84
N GLY A 23 18.20 8.67 7.81
CA GLY A 23 18.78 7.34 7.55
C GLY A 23 17.82 6.34 6.90
N ASP A 24 16.52 6.61 6.93
CA ASP A 24 15.47 5.75 6.33
C ASP A 24 14.92 6.31 5.02
N MET A 25 15.42 7.48 4.60
CA MET A 25 15.13 8.03 3.27
C MET A 25 15.96 7.30 2.22
N PRO A 26 15.46 7.19 0.96
CA PRO A 26 16.28 6.63 -0.12
C PRO A 26 17.59 7.41 -0.31
N ALA A 27 18.63 6.76 -0.84
CA ALA A 27 19.91 7.39 -1.13
C ALA A 27 19.78 8.63 -2.04
N SER A 28 18.87 8.58 -3.01
CA SER A 28 18.38 9.73 -3.75
C SER A 28 17.01 10.11 -3.19
N SER A 29 16.63 11.38 -3.23
CA SER A 29 15.28 11.78 -2.80
C SER A 29 14.20 11.04 -3.59
N LEU A 30 12.94 11.12 -3.14
CA LEU A 30 11.81 10.56 -3.88
C LEU A 30 11.45 11.38 -5.13
N SER A 31 11.97 12.61 -5.25
CA SER A 31 11.64 13.54 -6.33
C SER A 31 11.93 12.94 -7.71
N ASN A 32 10.94 13.02 -8.60
CA ASN A 32 11.00 12.49 -9.96
C ASN A 32 11.37 11.01 -10.05
N ARG A 33 10.96 10.23 -9.06
CA ARG A 33 11.21 8.78 -8.97
C ARG A 33 9.90 8.03 -8.76
N SER A 34 9.92 6.76 -9.06
CA SER A 34 8.77 5.87 -8.85
C SER A 34 9.12 4.77 -7.87
N VAL A 35 8.21 4.53 -6.92
CA VAL A 35 8.36 3.51 -5.88
C VAL A 35 7.27 2.47 -6.03
N ARG A 36 7.67 1.22 -6.25
CA ARG A 36 6.76 0.07 -6.24
C ARG A 36 6.77 -0.59 -4.88
N ASN A 37 5.66 -0.44 -4.17
CA ASN A 37 5.43 -1.06 -2.86
C ASN A 37 4.63 -2.36 -3.06
N ILE A 38 5.00 -3.41 -2.35
CA ILE A 38 4.28 -4.70 -2.37
C ILE A 38 3.61 -4.89 -1.02
N ILE A 39 2.32 -5.18 -1.05
CA ILE A 39 1.53 -5.42 0.16
C ILE A 39 0.76 -6.74 0.08
N HIS A 40 0.34 -7.25 1.23
CA HIS A 40 -0.47 -8.46 1.36
C HIS A 40 -1.91 -8.09 1.73
N ILE A 41 -2.85 -8.51 0.92
CA ILE A 41 -4.29 -8.22 1.09
C ILE A 41 -4.93 -9.25 1.99
N SER A 42 -5.71 -8.80 2.99
CA SER A 42 -6.36 -9.68 3.96
C SER A 42 -7.59 -10.38 3.37
N PHE A 43 -8.47 -9.65 2.69
CA PHE A 43 -9.66 -10.25 2.09
C PHE A 43 -10.12 -9.51 0.83
N ALA A 44 -10.91 -10.23 0.04
CA ALA A 44 -11.46 -9.77 -1.22
C ALA A 44 -12.54 -8.69 -1.06
N GLY A 45 -12.75 -7.91 -2.08
CA GLY A 45 -13.83 -6.95 -2.19
C GLY A 45 -13.64 -6.03 -3.38
N SER A 46 -14.71 -5.36 -3.77
CA SER A 46 -14.73 -4.37 -4.85
C SER A 46 -15.96 -3.47 -4.69
N PRO A 47 -15.89 -2.18 -4.98
CA PRO A 47 -14.69 -1.41 -5.32
C PRO A 47 -13.69 -1.30 -4.17
N ILE A 48 -12.50 -0.83 -4.50
CA ILE A 48 -11.42 -0.57 -3.54
C ILE A 48 -11.12 0.93 -3.48
N ARG A 49 -10.46 1.35 -2.41
CA ARG A 49 -9.82 2.67 -2.32
C ARG A 49 -8.50 2.58 -1.57
N LEU A 50 -7.54 3.36 -2.00
CA LEU A 50 -6.22 3.50 -1.38
C LEU A 50 -6.13 4.81 -0.61
N LYS A 51 -5.62 4.77 0.61
CA LYS A 51 -5.25 5.95 1.39
C LYS A 51 -3.76 6.24 1.25
N LEU A 52 -3.45 7.47 0.89
CA LEU A 52 -2.10 8.02 0.94
C LEU A 52 -1.98 8.95 2.15
N SER A 53 -0.81 8.98 2.77
CA SER A 53 -0.56 9.80 3.95
C SER A 53 0.71 10.64 3.82
N ASN A 54 0.59 11.93 4.16
CA ASN A 54 1.68 12.87 4.34
C ASN A 54 1.64 13.48 5.76
N GLU A 55 1.07 12.71 6.72
CA GLU A 55 0.75 13.20 8.07
C GLU A 55 1.97 13.68 8.85
N PHE A 56 3.11 13.01 8.69
CA PHE A 56 4.32 13.26 9.48
C PHE A 56 5.37 14.09 8.75
N SER A 57 5.04 14.59 7.58
CA SER A 57 5.92 15.47 6.80
C SER A 57 5.56 16.94 7.02
N SER A 58 6.57 17.80 7.00
CA SER A 58 6.40 19.26 7.15
C SER A 58 6.28 19.99 5.81
N GLN A 59 6.31 19.27 4.70
CA GLN A 59 6.28 19.80 3.34
C GLN A 59 5.29 19.01 2.49
N PRO A 60 4.69 19.65 1.45
CA PRO A 60 3.81 18.94 0.53
C PRO A 60 4.53 17.83 -0.24
N VAL A 61 3.78 16.82 -0.67
CA VAL A 61 4.25 15.79 -1.59
C VAL A 61 3.46 15.84 -2.88
N GLU A 62 4.17 15.99 -3.99
CA GLU A 62 3.59 15.95 -5.34
C GLU A 62 3.67 14.52 -5.89
N ILE A 63 2.53 14.00 -6.30
CA ILE A 63 2.39 12.66 -6.87
C ILE A 63 1.79 12.81 -8.26
N ASN A 64 2.53 12.38 -9.27
CA ASN A 64 2.10 12.47 -10.67
C ASN A 64 1.09 11.41 -11.04
N SER A 65 1.25 10.21 -10.49
CA SER A 65 0.31 9.09 -10.69
C SER A 65 0.54 8.01 -9.66
N VAL A 66 -0.51 7.22 -9.44
CA VAL A 66 -0.46 5.98 -8.68
C VAL A 66 -1.17 4.92 -9.49
N PHE A 67 -0.58 3.73 -9.62
CA PHE A 67 -1.26 2.62 -10.22
C PHE A 67 -1.04 1.33 -9.43
N ILE A 68 -1.97 0.42 -9.56
CA ILE A 68 -1.94 -0.87 -8.88
C ILE A 68 -1.99 -2.00 -9.90
N ALA A 69 -1.42 -3.14 -9.52
CA ALA A 69 -1.50 -4.38 -10.31
C ALA A 69 -1.30 -5.58 -9.39
N ASP A 70 -1.78 -6.74 -9.81
CA ASP A 70 -1.49 -7.99 -9.10
C ASP A 70 0.01 -8.25 -9.13
N ALA A 71 0.63 -8.45 -7.98
CA ALA A 71 2.03 -8.85 -7.88
C ALA A 71 2.19 -10.33 -8.25
N VAL A 72 3.30 -10.65 -8.88
CA VAL A 72 3.65 -12.01 -9.33
C VAL A 72 4.92 -12.47 -8.59
N GLY A 73 4.82 -13.58 -7.88
CA GLY A 73 5.95 -14.13 -7.13
C GLY A 73 6.41 -13.23 -5.98
N ASP A 74 7.69 -13.31 -5.64
CA ASP A 74 8.31 -12.60 -4.52
C ASP A 74 9.09 -11.35 -4.94
N SER A 75 8.89 -10.85 -6.16
CA SER A 75 9.65 -9.75 -6.72
C SER A 75 8.76 -8.58 -7.17
N TRP A 76 9.36 -7.64 -7.90
CA TRP A 76 8.69 -6.47 -8.45
C TRP A 76 7.70 -6.76 -9.58
N GLN A 77 7.73 -7.97 -10.15
CA GLN A 77 6.94 -8.32 -11.33
C GLN A 77 5.45 -8.28 -11.05
N THR A 78 4.70 -7.87 -12.05
CA THR A 78 3.24 -7.75 -11.98
C THR A 78 2.57 -8.40 -13.18
N ASN A 79 1.30 -8.75 -13.00
CA ASN A 79 0.43 -9.06 -14.13
C ASN A 79 -0.03 -7.73 -14.76
N VAL A 80 0.60 -7.35 -15.85
CA VAL A 80 0.36 -6.06 -16.53
C VAL A 80 -1.10 -5.89 -16.95
N LYS A 81 -1.80 -6.97 -17.29
CA LYS A 81 -3.21 -6.94 -17.68
C LYS A 81 -4.12 -6.47 -16.54
N THR A 82 -3.70 -6.61 -15.30
CA THR A 82 -4.47 -6.16 -14.13
C THR A 82 -4.19 -4.71 -13.76
N SER A 83 -3.24 -4.04 -14.40
CA SER A 83 -2.84 -2.68 -14.05
C SER A 83 -3.99 -1.69 -14.21
N ARG A 84 -4.19 -0.86 -13.17
CA ARG A 84 -5.18 0.22 -13.15
C ARG A 84 -4.56 1.45 -12.52
N CYS A 85 -4.79 2.60 -13.15
CA CYS A 85 -4.43 3.90 -12.59
C CYS A 85 -5.48 4.35 -11.59
N LEU A 86 -5.04 4.90 -10.46
CA LEU A 86 -5.92 5.50 -9.46
C LEU A 86 -6.15 6.97 -9.80
N ASN A 87 -7.33 7.46 -9.47
CA ASN A 87 -7.67 8.87 -9.59
C ASN A 87 -7.92 9.50 -8.23
N PHE A 88 -7.67 10.78 -8.13
CA PHE A 88 -7.91 11.61 -6.96
C PHE A 88 -8.76 12.81 -7.39
N HIS A 89 -10.01 12.86 -6.96
CA HIS A 89 -10.98 13.86 -7.43
C HIS A 89 -11.05 13.94 -8.97
N GLY A 90 -11.05 12.78 -9.62
CA GLY A 90 -11.11 12.64 -11.06
C GLY A 90 -9.80 12.86 -11.82
N LYS A 91 -8.69 13.13 -11.13
CA LYS A 91 -7.37 13.42 -11.73
C LYS A 91 -6.33 12.39 -11.29
N LYS A 92 -5.37 12.10 -12.17
CA LYS A 92 -4.24 11.22 -11.85
C LYS A 92 -3.25 11.86 -10.89
N LYS A 93 -3.03 13.16 -11.02
CA LYS A 93 -2.07 13.92 -10.23
C LYS A 93 -2.72 14.47 -8.98
N ILE A 94 -1.96 14.45 -7.88
CA ILE A 94 -2.36 15.08 -6.63
C ILE A 94 -1.14 15.64 -5.89
N THR A 95 -1.34 16.76 -5.21
CA THR A 95 -0.41 17.29 -4.23
C THR A 95 -1.05 17.16 -2.86
N ILE A 96 -0.42 16.41 -1.95
CA ILE A 96 -0.92 16.21 -0.59
C ILE A 96 -0.21 17.22 0.31
N PRO A 97 -0.94 18.16 0.93
CA PRO A 97 -0.34 19.11 1.87
C PRO A 97 0.34 18.43 3.04
N ALA A 98 1.27 19.14 3.66
CA ALA A 98 1.88 18.69 4.91
C ALA A 98 0.82 18.37 5.98
N GLY A 99 0.97 17.24 6.64
CA GLY A 99 0.07 16.83 7.73
C GLY A 99 -1.25 16.21 7.29
N GLU A 100 -1.49 16.03 6.00
CA GLU A 100 -2.78 15.55 5.47
C GLU A 100 -2.72 14.14 4.90
N THR A 101 -3.91 13.57 4.72
CA THR A 101 -4.15 12.29 4.05
C THR A 101 -5.15 12.48 2.92
N VAL A 102 -5.19 11.53 1.99
CA VAL A 102 -6.17 11.50 0.92
C VAL A 102 -6.54 10.07 0.56
N TRP A 103 -7.82 9.83 0.27
CA TRP A 103 -8.29 8.61 -0.34
C TRP A 103 -8.39 8.80 -1.85
N CYS A 104 -7.99 7.79 -2.62
CA CYS A 104 -8.28 7.79 -4.05
C CYS A 104 -9.78 7.61 -4.29
N ASP A 105 -10.22 7.95 -5.49
CA ASP A 105 -11.59 7.66 -5.93
C ASP A 105 -11.81 6.14 -5.95
N PRO A 106 -13.03 5.66 -5.65
CA PRO A 106 -13.33 4.24 -5.72
C PRO A 106 -13.00 3.64 -7.08
N LEU A 107 -12.37 2.47 -7.08
CA LEU A 107 -11.94 1.76 -8.27
C LEU A 107 -12.49 0.33 -8.25
N LYS A 108 -13.09 -0.11 -9.35
CA LYS A 108 -13.40 -1.52 -9.55
C LYS A 108 -12.12 -2.29 -9.79
N TYR A 109 -11.81 -3.21 -8.87
CA TYR A 109 -10.61 -4.03 -8.95
C TYR A 109 -10.87 -5.36 -8.24
N ASN A 110 -10.58 -6.47 -8.91
CA ASN A 110 -10.82 -7.80 -8.36
C ASN A 110 -9.69 -8.22 -7.41
N LEU A 111 -9.74 -7.77 -6.16
CA LEU A 111 -8.86 -8.27 -5.12
C LEU A 111 -9.31 -9.64 -4.66
N LYS A 112 -8.34 -10.52 -4.46
CA LYS A 112 -8.51 -11.85 -3.87
C LYS A 112 -7.91 -11.88 -2.47
N SER A 113 -8.55 -12.60 -1.57
CA SER A 113 -8.02 -12.79 -0.21
C SER A 113 -6.62 -13.42 -0.27
N GLY A 114 -5.70 -12.89 0.51
CA GLY A 114 -4.33 -13.40 0.60
C GLY A 114 -3.41 -13.05 -0.57
N GLN A 115 -3.90 -12.30 -1.57
CA GLN A 115 -3.03 -11.93 -2.69
C GLN A 115 -2.02 -10.85 -2.31
N ARG A 116 -0.95 -10.74 -3.10
CA ARG A 116 -0.06 -9.59 -3.10
C ARG A 116 -0.48 -8.58 -4.13
N LEU A 117 -0.42 -7.32 -3.75
CA LEU A 117 -0.75 -6.18 -4.60
C LEU A 117 0.48 -5.28 -4.72
N ALA A 118 0.82 -4.90 -5.95
CA ALA A 118 1.85 -3.91 -6.21
C ALA A 118 1.19 -2.52 -6.32
N ILE A 119 1.67 -1.58 -5.52
CA ILE A 119 1.25 -0.19 -5.54
C ILE A 119 2.45 0.64 -5.97
N THR A 120 2.36 1.26 -7.14
CA THR A 120 3.43 2.07 -7.69
C THR A 120 3.05 3.54 -7.60
N VAL A 121 3.85 4.30 -6.84
CA VAL A 121 3.69 5.75 -6.66
C VAL A 121 4.75 6.45 -7.47
N CYS A 122 4.31 7.28 -8.43
CA CYS A 122 5.20 8.08 -9.28
C CYS A 122 5.24 9.50 -8.73
N TYR A 123 6.33 9.89 -8.11
CA TYR A 123 6.49 11.20 -7.47
C TYR A 123 6.83 12.28 -8.49
N GLY A 124 6.31 13.49 -8.25
CA GLY A 124 6.70 14.69 -8.98
C GLY A 124 8.00 15.30 -8.45
N ALA A 125 8.27 16.54 -8.87
CA ALA A 125 9.50 17.24 -8.51
C ALA A 125 9.52 17.65 -7.03
N GLN A 126 8.38 18.00 -6.46
CA GLN A 126 8.28 18.44 -5.07
C GLN A 126 7.95 17.27 -4.14
N THR A 127 8.92 16.89 -3.30
CA THR A 127 8.74 15.88 -2.26
C THR A 127 9.34 16.39 -0.95
N PRO A 128 8.80 15.97 0.21
CA PRO A 128 9.34 16.38 1.49
C PRO A 128 10.76 15.85 1.70
N GLU A 129 11.56 16.60 2.46
CA GLU A 129 12.87 16.14 2.93
C GLU A 129 12.75 14.86 3.78
N ASN A 130 11.71 14.80 4.61
CA ASN A 130 11.36 13.64 5.42
C ASN A 130 9.97 13.16 5.03
N ALA A 131 9.88 11.98 4.45
CA ALA A 131 8.62 11.41 4.04
C ALA A 131 7.81 10.84 5.21
N THR A 132 6.52 10.67 5.00
CA THR A 132 5.69 9.82 5.84
C THR A 132 5.80 8.39 5.31
N SER A 133 6.14 7.44 6.18
CA SER A 133 6.40 6.07 5.78
C SER A 133 6.04 5.06 6.88
N HIS A 134 6.14 3.79 6.55
CA HIS A 134 6.28 2.73 7.53
C HIS A 134 7.64 2.08 7.33
N ARG A 135 8.52 2.22 8.31
CA ARG A 135 9.87 1.66 8.29
C ARG A 135 9.84 0.19 8.64
N GLY A 136 10.79 -0.57 8.09
CA GLY A 136 10.90 -1.99 8.41
C GLY A 136 9.68 -2.80 7.95
N SER A 137 9.17 -2.54 6.75
CA SER A 137 8.01 -3.24 6.20
C SER A 137 8.21 -4.75 6.05
N ARG A 138 9.45 -5.22 6.12
CA ARG A 138 9.85 -6.62 5.86
C ARG A 138 9.44 -7.12 4.49
N THR A 139 9.18 -6.18 3.59
CA THR A 139 8.85 -6.42 2.19
C THR A 139 9.65 -5.43 1.36
N THR A 140 10.29 -5.91 0.31
CA THR A 140 11.10 -5.05 -0.55
C THR A 140 10.20 -4.10 -1.34
N SER A 141 10.52 -2.82 -1.29
CA SER A 141 10.02 -1.80 -2.21
C SER A 141 11.12 -1.44 -3.20
N TYR A 142 10.71 -1.14 -4.42
CA TYR A 142 11.61 -0.97 -5.57
C TYR A 142 11.51 0.46 -6.08
N ILE A 143 12.66 1.13 -6.23
CA ILE A 143 12.71 2.54 -6.62
C ILE A 143 13.50 2.67 -7.92
N ILE A 144 12.89 3.34 -8.90
CA ILE A 144 13.54 3.70 -10.17
C ILE A 144 13.40 5.20 -10.43
N GLY A 145 14.29 5.76 -11.25
CA GLY A 145 14.19 7.14 -11.71
C GLY A 145 13.07 7.32 -12.73
N GLY A 146 12.50 8.52 -12.75
CA GLY A 146 11.46 8.87 -13.72
C GLY A 146 10.07 8.32 -13.39
N MET A 147 9.15 8.49 -14.31
CA MET A 147 7.77 8.03 -14.19
C MET A 147 7.64 6.59 -14.71
N ALA A 148 7.30 5.68 -13.82
CA ALA A 148 7.04 4.29 -14.18
C ALA A 148 5.70 4.14 -14.93
N THR A 149 5.64 3.11 -15.75
CA THR A 149 4.42 2.61 -16.38
C THR A 149 4.18 1.16 -15.94
N ALA A 150 3.04 0.60 -16.35
CA ALA A 150 2.73 -0.80 -16.07
C ALA A 150 3.79 -1.78 -16.63
N LYS A 151 4.52 -1.38 -17.66
CA LYS A 151 5.55 -2.19 -18.32
C LYS A 151 6.98 -1.86 -17.90
N SER A 152 7.18 -0.97 -16.93
CA SER A 152 8.51 -0.60 -16.46
C SER A 152 9.24 -1.78 -15.84
N ASP A 153 10.55 -1.83 -16.08
CA ASP A 153 11.47 -2.81 -15.54
C ASP A 153 12.10 -2.27 -14.24
N PHE A 154 11.92 -3.02 -13.15
CA PHE A 154 12.48 -2.70 -11.84
C PHE A 154 13.64 -3.64 -11.46
N GLU A 155 14.22 -4.40 -12.39
CA GLU A 155 15.26 -5.39 -12.10
C GLU A 155 16.49 -4.76 -11.42
N ASN A 156 16.90 -3.59 -11.87
CA ASN A 156 18.04 -2.86 -11.30
C ASN A 156 17.61 -1.73 -10.36
N ALA A 157 16.42 -1.80 -9.80
CA ALA A 157 15.90 -0.80 -8.88
C ALA A 157 16.73 -0.72 -7.59
N GLU A 158 16.78 0.48 -6.99
CA GLU A 158 17.16 0.62 -5.58
C GLU A 158 16.13 -0.12 -4.73
N LYS A 159 16.60 -0.92 -3.77
CA LYS A 159 15.74 -1.74 -2.91
C LYS A 159 15.77 -1.21 -1.48
N VAL A 160 14.60 -1.04 -0.91
CA VAL A 160 14.43 -0.62 0.48
C VAL A 160 13.34 -1.46 1.14
N GLU A 161 13.40 -1.61 2.47
CA GLU A 161 12.38 -2.32 3.25
C GLU A 161 11.50 -1.32 4.01
N HIS A 162 10.91 -0.38 3.26
CA HIS A 162 9.98 0.64 3.76
C HIS A 162 8.82 0.81 2.80
N TRP A 163 7.67 1.20 3.32
CA TRP A 163 6.54 1.67 2.51
C TRP A 163 6.46 3.19 2.63
N TYR A 164 6.53 3.90 1.51
CA TYR A 164 6.44 5.36 1.48
C TYR A 164 5.04 5.83 1.08
N ASN A 165 4.45 6.68 1.89
CA ASN A 165 3.18 7.38 1.68
C ASN A 165 1.92 6.50 1.53
N ILE A 166 2.01 5.20 1.39
CA ILE A 166 0.83 4.33 1.39
C ILE A 166 0.44 3.99 2.82
N SER A 167 -0.86 3.99 3.11
CA SER A 167 -1.37 3.86 4.48
C SER A 167 -2.43 2.78 4.66
N ALA A 168 -3.37 2.64 3.74
CA ALA A 168 -4.45 1.66 3.86
C ALA A 168 -5.09 1.33 2.51
N ILE A 169 -5.65 0.14 2.42
CA ILE A 169 -6.60 -0.28 1.38
C ILE A 169 -7.91 -0.64 2.07
N ASP A 170 -8.97 0.02 1.66
CA ASP A 170 -10.32 -0.40 1.99
C ASP A 170 -10.97 -1.08 0.79
N VAL A 171 -11.86 -2.01 1.08
CA VAL A 171 -12.72 -2.65 0.10
C VAL A 171 -14.18 -2.45 0.49
N MET A 172 -15.07 -2.41 -0.48
CA MET A 172 -16.50 -2.41 -0.24
C MET A 172 -16.95 -3.85 -0.03
N ALA A 173 -17.36 -4.15 1.20
CA ALA A 173 -17.79 -5.49 1.57
C ALA A 173 -18.98 -5.40 2.52
N ALA A 174 -19.88 -6.38 2.45
CA ALA A 174 -21.03 -6.48 3.34
C ALA A 174 -20.61 -7.14 4.67
N ASN A 175 -20.79 -6.42 5.80
CA ASN A 175 -20.70 -6.96 7.18
C ASN A 175 -19.50 -7.88 7.43
N VAL A 176 -18.31 -7.47 7.04
CA VAL A 176 -17.08 -8.21 7.28
C VAL A 176 -16.42 -7.70 8.57
N PRO A 177 -16.25 -8.57 9.60
CA PRO A 177 -15.51 -8.19 10.79
C PRO A 177 -14.03 -7.86 10.46
N VAL A 178 -13.48 -6.87 11.16
CA VAL A 178 -12.08 -6.49 11.04
C VAL A 178 -11.39 -6.71 12.37
N VAL A 179 -10.26 -7.42 12.35
CA VAL A 179 -9.38 -7.58 13.50
C VAL A 179 -8.20 -6.61 13.34
N ALA A 180 -8.16 -5.60 14.19
CA ALA A 180 -7.03 -4.68 14.24
C ALA A 180 -5.95 -5.25 15.18
N VAL A 181 -4.72 -5.34 14.68
CA VAL A 181 -3.59 -5.83 15.45
C VAL A 181 -2.63 -4.68 15.71
N LEU A 182 -2.59 -4.24 16.96
CA LEU A 182 -1.62 -3.28 17.46
C LEU A 182 -0.43 -4.05 18.01
N GLY A 183 0.75 -3.75 17.53
CA GLY A 183 1.90 -4.54 17.90
C GLY A 183 3.21 -3.78 17.95
N ASN A 184 4.22 -4.53 18.27
CA ASN A 184 5.61 -4.11 18.31
C ASN A 184 6.36 -4.65 17.07
N SER A 185 7.67 -4.66 17.10
CA SER A 185 8.50 -5.15 15.99
C SER A 185 8.24 -6.61 15.60
N ILE A 186 7.70 -7.43 16.50
CA ILE A 186 7.33 -8.84 16.21
C ILE A 186 6.09 -8.85 15.32
N THR A 187 5.08 -8.04 15.63
CA THR A 187 3.86 -7.89 14.81
C THR A 187 4.20 -7.34 13.42
N ASP A 188 5.12 -6.38 13.33
CA ASP A 188 5.60 -5.83 12.07
C ASP A 188 6.44 -6.82 11.24
N GLY A 189 6.85 -7.92 11.82
CA GLY A 189 7.55 -8.99 11.13
C GLY A 189 9.05 -9.09 11.40
N ARG A 190 9.54 -8.49 12.49
CA ARG A 190 10.94 -8.63 12.90
C ARG A 190 11.28 -10.10 13.10
N GLY A 191 12.34 -10.58 12.43
CA GLY A 191 12.75 -11.98 12.45
C GLY A 191 12.04 -12.87 11.42
N THR A 192 11.10 -12.34 10.62
CA THR A 192 10.50 -13.04 9.48
C THR A 192 11.35 -12.89 8.22
N THR A 193 11.04 -13.69 7.21
CA THR A 193 11.75 -13.62 5.92
C THR A 193 11.19 -12.49 5.06
N THR A 194 12.04 -11.56 4.63
CA THR A 194 11.65 -10.49 3.72
C THR A 194 11.02 -11.05 2.44
N ASN A 195 9.94 -10.42 1.98
CA ASN A 195 9.14 -10.78 0.79
C ASN A 195 8.40 -12.13 0.86
N LYS A 196 8.51 -12.89 1.94
CA LYS A 196 7.77 -14.15 2.08
C LYS A 196 6.37 -13.95 2.69
N GLN A 197 6.07 -12.75 3.19
CA GLN A 197 4.78 -12.43 3.81
C GLN A 197 4.44 -13.42 4.93
N ASN A 198 5.43 -13.81 5.74
CA ASN A 198 5.32 -14.84 6.77
C ASN A 198 5.26 -14.26 8.20
N ARG A 199 4.76 -13.02 8.35
CA ARG A 199 4.41 -12.48 9.66
C ARG A 199 3.26 -13.28 10.25
N TRP A 200 3.19 -13.37 11.58
CA TRP A 200 2.06 -14.08 12.20
C TRP A 200 0.69 -13.45 11.84
N THR A 201 0.63 -12.12 11.57
CA THR A 201 -0.57 -11.45 11.08
C THR A 201 -0.96 -11.89 9.67
N ASP A 202 -0.01 -12.22 8.81
CA ASP A 202 -0.28 -12.77 7.48
C ASP A 202 -0.91 -14.17 7.58
N PHE A 203 -0.35 -15.05 8.41
CA PHE A 203 -0.91 -16.38 8.67
C PHE A 203 -2.29 -16.31 9.32
N MET A 204 -2.49 -15.40 10.27
CA MET A 204 -3.78 -15.19 10.91
C MET A 204 -4.84 -14.73 9.90
N SER A 205 -4.49 -13.81 9.00
CA SER A 205 -5.37 -13.36 7.92
C SER A 205 -5.80 -14.53 7.03
N ASP A 206 -4.87 -15.34 6.57
CA ASP A 206 -5.15 -16.49 5.71
C ASP A 206 -6.04 -17.52 6.42
N ALA A 207 -5.76 -17.84 7.68
CA ALA A 207 -6.57 -18.77 8.47
C ALA A 207 -8.01 -18.26 8.68
N LEU A 208 -8.19 -16.97 8.98
CA LEU A 208 -9.49 -16.37 9.20
C LEU A 208 -10.31 -16.29 7.91
N ASN A 209 -9.68 -16.17 6.75
CA ASN A 209 -10.35 -16.05 5.45
C ASN A 209 -10.72 -17.40 4.80
N VAL A 210 -10.37 -18.54 5.38
CA VAL A 210 -10.71 -19.87 4.87
C VAL A 210 -12.22 -20.15 4.98
N GLU A 211 -12.80 -19.89 6.15
CA GLU A 211 -14.23 -20.18 6.41
C GLU A 211 -15.06 -18.91 6.53
N ASN A 212 -14.51 -17.85 7.13
CA ASN A 212 -15.15 -16.56 7.33
C ASN A 212 -14.21 -15.45 6.89
N PRO A 213 -14.61 -14.57 5.96
CA PRO A 213 -13.76 -13.48 5.51
C PRO A 213 -13.62 -12.42 6.60
N TYR A 214 -12.46 -12.31 7.20
CA TYR A 214 -12.07 -11.25 8.14
C TYR A 214 -10.96 -10.39 7.53
N GLY A 215 -11.06 -9.08 7.70
CA GLY A 215 -9.94 -8.19 7.44
C GLY A 215 -8.99 -8.18 8.63
N VAL A 216 -7.70 -8.24 8.39
CA VAL A 216 -6.66 -8.10 9.41
C VAL A 216 -5.77 -6.91 9.09
N LEU A 217 -5.72 -5.94 10.01
CA LEU A 217 -4.90 -4.75 9.89
C LEU A 217 -3.68 -4.89 10.79
N ASN A 218 -2.49 -4.74 10.20
CA ASN A 218 -1.23 -4.74 10.94
C ASN A 218 -0.79 -3.30 11.20
N LEU A 219 -0.87 -2.86 12.46
CA LEU A 219 -0.51 -1.52 12.92
C LEU A 219 0.80 -1.50 13.75
N GLY A 220 1.52 -2.61 13.76
CA GLY A 220 2.78 -2.78 14.46
C GLY A 220 4.00 -2.11 13.86
#